data_5f0a9c9272e2395f9be8b62699a5348a
#
_entry.id   5f0a9c9272e2395f9be8b62699a5348a
#
_cell.length_a   1.000
_cell.length_b   1.000
_cell.length_c   1.000
_cell.angle_alpha   90.00
_cell.angle_beta   90.00
_cell.angle_gamma   90.00
#
_symmetry.space_group_name_H-M   'P 1'
#
loop_
_entity.id
_entity.type
_entity.pdbx_description
1 polymer ?
#
loop_
_entity_poly.entity_id
_entity_poly.type
_entity_poly.pdbx_seq_one_letter_code
_entity_poly.pdbx_strand_id
1 'polypeptide(L)'
;MAKGYGRRPGMGGMGGGGLNMNMIKQAQKMQQDMTAMQEELEKKAYTAAAGGGVVSATVTGKRELQSITIDPEAVDPEDVEMLQDMIVAAVNEALRAAENDMSSSMQKLTGGLNLGGLF
;
A
#
# COMPACT_ATOMS: atom_id res chain seq x y z
N MET A 1 -45.83 -5.14 28.98
CA MET A 1 -45.52 -5.31 28.69
C MET A 1 -44.61 -5.04 28.11
N ALA A 2 -44.47 -5.16 27.66
CA ALA A 2 -43.66 -5.04 26.96
C ALA A 2 -42.82 -4.22 27.13
N LYS A 3 -43.07 -3.83 27.36
CA LYS A 3 -42.44 -3.05 27.38
C LYS A 3 -41.39 -3.01 27.92
N GLY A 4 -41.24 -3.33 28.23
CA GLY A 4 -40.28 -3.19 28.86
C GLY A 4 -39.16 -3.14 28.27
N TYR A 5 -39.37 -3.49 27.56
CA TYR A 5 -38.36 -3.52 26.96
C TYR A 5 -37.76 -2.49 26.72
N GLY A 6 -38.20 -1.80 26.65
CA GLY A 6 -37.67 -0.70 26.29
C GLY A 6 -36.39 -0.56 26.69
N ARG A 7 -36.16 -1.14 27.37
CA ARG A 7 -35.13 -0.94 27.82
C ARG A 7 -34.06 -0.85 27.19
N ARG A 8 -34.07 -1.21 26.31
CA ARG A 8 -33.13 -1.00 25.58
C ARG A 8 -32.64 0.25 25.70
N PRO A 9 -33.23 1.04 25.99
CA PRO A 9 -32.73 2.29 26.10
C PRO A 9 -31.50 2.39 26.89
N GLY A 10 -31.44 1.70 27.83
CA GLY A 10 -30.29 1.80 28.59
C GLY A 10 -29.08 1.61 27.79
N MET A 11 -29.14 0.68 27.00
CA MET A 11 -28.02 0.47 26.29
C MET A 11 -27.71 1.56 25.42
N GLY A 12 -28.60 2.07 24.82
CA GLY A 12 -28.30 3.17 23.97
C GLY A 12 -27.61 4.26 24.71
N GLY A 13 -28.08 4.50 25.81
CA GLY A 13 -27.53 5.60 26.54
C GLY A 13 -26.11 5.44 26.84
N MET A 14 -25.78 4.32 27.31
CA MET A 14 -24.50 4.19 27.61
C MET A 14 -23.64 4.23 26.48
N GLY A 15 -24.02 3.67 25.44
CA GLY A 15 -23.18 3.69 24.32
C GLY A 15 -22.91 5.06 23.87
N GLY A 16 -23.87 5.90 24.02
CA GLY A 16 -23.69 7.17 23.43
C GLY A 16 -22.58 7.93 23.98
N GLY A 17 -22.39 8.04 25.04
CA GLY A 17 -21.53 8.95 25.58
C GLY A 17 -20.35 9.42 24.83
N GLY A 18 -19.57 10.14 25.45
CA GLY A 18 -18.43 10.70 24.88
C GLY A 18 -17.45 9.68 24.40
N LEU A 19 -17.54 8.49 24.93
CA LEU A 19 -16.70 7.47 24.47
C LEU A 19 -16.86 7.29 23.02
N ASN A 20 -18.05 7.24 22.53
CA ASN A 20 -18.28 7.03 21.14
C ASN A 20 -17.76 8.17 20.29
N MET A 21 -17.87 9.38 20.80
CA MET A 21 -17.37 10.51 20.03
C MET A 21 -15.88 10.43 19.85
N ASN A 22 -15.17 10.09 20.88
CA ASN A 22 -13.73 9.99 20.76
C ASN A 22 -13.34 8.84 19.84
N MET A 23 -14.02 7.73 19.93
CA MET A 23 -13.72 6.59 19.09
C MET A 23 -14.04 6.91 17.63
N ILE A 24 -15.12 7.61 17.39
CA ILE A 24 -15.48 7.97 16.04
C ILE A 24 -14.45 8.91 15.45
N LYS A 25 -13.97 9.86 16.21
CA LYS A 25 -12.97 10.79 15.74
C LYS A 25 -11.67 10.08 15.42
N GLN A 26 -11.28 9.13 16.26
CA GLN A 26 -10.07 8.39 16.03
C GLN A 26 -10.19 7.52 14.80
N ALA A 27 -11.34 6.90 14.61
CA ALA A 27 -11.57 6.07 13.45
C ALA A 27 -11.55 6.89 12.17
N GLN A 28 -12.14 8.07 12.22
CA GLN A 28 -12.15 8.94 11.06
C GLN A 28 -10.75 9.41 10.72
N LYS A 29 -9.98 9.77 11.73
CA LYS A 29 -8.62 10.23 11.51
C LYS A 29 -7.77 9.11 10.93
N MET A 30 -7.93 7.91 11.45
CA MET A 30 -7.17 6.77 10.96
C MET A 30 -7.53 6.50 9.51
N GLN A 31 -8.80 6.57 9.18
CA GLN A 31 -9.23 6.35 7.82
C GLN A 31 -8.67 7.42 6.88
N GLN A 32 -8.65 8.66 7.33
CA GLN A 32 -8.06 9.74 6.56
C GLN A 32 -6.57 9.53 6.36
N ASP A 33 -5.87 9.09 7.40
CA ASP A 33 -4.45 8.83 7.32
C ASP A 33 -4.16 7.70 6.36
N MET A 34 -4.98 6.66 6.38
CA MET A 34 -4.81 5.54 5.46
C MET A 34 -5.03 5.96 4.02
N THR A 35 -6.07 6.77 3.79
CA THR A 35 -6.36 7.24 2.45
C THR A 35 -5.25 8.14 1.93
N ALA A 36 -4.78 9.05 2.77
CA ALA A 36 -3.70 9.94 2.38
C ALA A 36 -2.42 9.18 2.08
N MET A 37 -2.11 8.18 2.90
CA MET A 37 -0.92 7.37 2.68
C MET A 37 -1.04 6.57 1.39
N GLN A 38 -2.20 6.02 1.15
CA GLN A 38 -2.43 5.26 -0.06
C GLN A 38 -2.29 6.13 -1.29
N GLU A 39 -2.83 7.34 -1.26
CA GLU A 39 -2.71 8.26 -2.37
C GLU A 39 -1.26 8.66 -2.61
N GLU A 40 -0.50 8.86 -1.56
CA GLU A 40 0.91 9.18 -1.70
C GLU A 40 1.68 8.03 -2.31
N LEU A 41 1.42 6.82 -1.85
CA LEU A 41 2.09 5.64 -2.39
C LEU A 41 1.75 5.42 -3.85
N GLU A 42 0.52 5.70 -4.22
CA GLU A 42 0.10 5.54 -5.60
C GLU A 42 0.81 6.49 -6.55
N LYS A 43 1.26 7.63 -6.03
CA LYS A 43 1.96 8.62 -6.84
C LYS A 43 3.46 8.37 -6.90
N LYS A 44 3.97 7.52 -6.04
CA LYS A 44 5.39 7.24 -6.02
C LYS A 44 5.79 6.43 -7.25
N ALA A 45 7.02 6.57 -7.62
CA ALA A 45 7.59 5.79 -8.71
C ALA A 45 8.68 4.90 -8.13
N TYR A 46 8.72 3.68 -8.62
CA TYR A 46 9.69 2.69 -8.18
C TYR A 46 10.46 2.21 -9.39
N THR A 47 11.77 2.34 -9.33
CA THR A 47 12.63 1.95 -10.44
C THR A 47 13.53 0.81 -10.01
N ALA A 48 13.66 -0.17 -10.87
CA ALA A 48 14.57 -1.29 -10.65
C ALA A 48 15.27 -1.61 -11.95
N ALA A 49 16.41 -2.25 -11.85
CA ALA A 49 17.23 -2.54 -13.00
C ALA A 49 17.63 -4.01 -13.03
N ALA A 50 18.00 -4.47 -14.20
CA ALA A 50 18.51 -5.82 -14.39
C ALA A 50 19.67 -5.78 -15.36
N GLY A 51 20.43 -6.86 -15.44
CA GLY A 51 21.54 -6.95 -16.37
C GLY A 51 22.67 -5.98 -16.09
N GLY A 52 22.91 -5.68 -14.82
CA GLY A 52 23.94 -4.73 -14.49
C GLY A 52 23.56 -3.28 -14.75
N GLY A 53 22.28 -3.03 -14.88
CA GLY A 53 21.80 -1.67 -15.08
C GLY A 53 21.47 -1.31 -16.50
N VAL A 54 21.62 -2.26 -17.43
CA VAL A 54 21.36 -1.96 -18.85
C VAL A 54 19.87 -1.90 -19.17
N VAL A 55 19.04 -2.50 -18.35
CA VAL A 55 17.59 -2.42 -18.51
C VAL A 55 17.01 -1.96 -17.17
N SER A 56 16.19 -0.93 -17.20
CA SER A 56 15.50 -0.52 -15.98
C SER A 56 14.03 -0.29 -16.29
N ALA A 57 13.21 -0.44 -15.27
CA ALA A 57 11.78 -0.27 -15.38
C ALA A 57 11.31 0.59 -14.24
N THR A 58 10.34 1.44 -14.51
CA THR A 58 9.73 2.28 -13.50
C THR A 58 8.23 2.00 -13.47
N VAL A 59 7.73 1.70 -12.28
CA VAL A 59 6.31 1.47 -12.07
C VAL A 59 5.80 2.45 -11.04
N THR A 60 4.49 2.66 -11.04
CA THR A 60 3.85 3.50 -10.02
C THR A 60 3.38 2.63 -8.87
N GLY A 61 2.98 3.28 -7.80
CA GLY A 61 2.40 2.56 -6.66
C GLY A 61 1.09 1.86 -7.01
N LYS A 62 0.48 2.23 -8.11
CA LYS A 62 -0.71 1.54 -8.60
C LYS A 62 -0.34 0.29 -9.37
N ARG A 63 0.95 -0.01 -9.45
CA ARG A 63 1.45 -1.17 -10.17
C ARG A 63 1.25 -1.05 -11.67
N GLU A 64 1.37 0.17 -12.15
CA GLU A 64 1.32 0.44 -13.58
C GLU A 64 2.73 0.70 -14.06
N LEU A 65 3.11 0.04 -15.15
CA LEU A 65 4.40 0.27 -15.75
C LEU A 65 4.40 1.63 -16.40
N GLN A 66 5.31 2.50 -15.97
CA GLN A 66 5.39 3.85 -16.46
C GLN A 66 6.39 3.99 -17.60
N SER A 67 7.52 3.37 -17.47
CA SER A 67 8.55 3.44 -18.50
C SER A 67 9.54 2.29 -18.39
N ILE A 68 10.22 2.04 -19.48
CA ILE A 68 11.32 1.09 -19.54
C ILE A 68 12.46 1.81 -20.26
N THR A 69 13.64 1.74 -19.68
CA THR A 69 14.84 2.30 -20.30
C THR A 69 15.77 1.16 -20.64
N ILE A 70 16.22 1.10 -21.86
CA ILE A 70 17.11 0.03 -22.34
C ILE A 70 18.35 0.67 -22.92
N ASP A 71 19.51 0.22 -22.46
CA ASP A 71 20.77 0.66 -23.03
C ASP A 71 20.85 0.03 -24.43
N PRO A 72 21.11 0.82 -25.47
CA PRO A 72 21.18 0.28 -26.81
C PRO A 72 22.18 -0.85 -26.96
N GLU A 73 23.23 -0.84 -26.16
CA GLU A 73 24.23 -1.90 -26.22
C GLU A 73 23.70 -3.25 -25.74
N ALA A 74 22.61 -3.24 -25.00
CA ALA A 74 21.98 -4.47 -24.54
C ALA A 74 21.09 -5.09 -25.58
N VAL A 75 20.83 -4.41 -26.67
CA VAL A 75 19.93 -4.91 -27.70
C VAL A 75 20.75 -5.69 -28.72
N ASP A 76 20.68 -7.00 -28.61
CA ASP A 76 21.37 -7.89 -29.51
C ASP A 76 20.32 -8.65 -30.33
N PRO A 77 20.23 -8.38 -31.63
CA PRO A 77 19.22 -9.07 -32.44
C PRO A 77 19.37 -10.59 -32.46
N GLU A 78 20.57 -11.09 -32.14
CA GLU A 78 20.77 -12.51 -32.10
C GLU A 78 20.46 -13.15 -30.77
N ASP A 79 20.22 -12.33 -29.77
CA ASP A 79 19.86 -12.83 -28.44
C ASP A 79 18.71 -12.00 -27.83
N VAL A 80 17.61 -12.02 -28.54
CA VAL A 80 16.43 -11.28 -28.11
C VAL A 80 15.88 -11.84 -26.81
N GLU A 81 16.05 -13.14 -26.61
CA GLU A 81 15.56 -13.80 -25.42
C GLU A 81 16.20 -13.25 -24.15
N MET A 82 17.49 -12.96 -24.20
CA MET A 82 18.17 -12.36 -23.07
C MET A 82 17.57 -10.99 -22.73
N LEU A 83 17.28 -10.20 -23.75
CA LEU A 83 16.68 -8.89 -23.53
C LEU A 83 15.30 -9.03 -22.90
N GLN A 84 14.52 -9.99 -23.38
CA GLN A 84 13.21 -10.26 -22.82
C GLN A 84 13.29 -10.61 -21.35
N ASP A 85 14.25 -11.46 -21.00
CA ASP A 85 14.42 -11.88 -19.62
C ASP A 85 14.83 -10.71 -18.73
N MET A 86 15.67 -9.82 -19.23
CA MET A 86 16.09 -8.67 -18.46
C MET A 86 14.93 -7.70 -18.24
N ILE A 87 14.09 -7.54 -19.25
CA ILE A 87 12.92 -6.67 -19.10
C ILE A 87 11.97 -7.25 -18.06
N VAL A 88 11.71 -8.54 -18.14
CA VAL A 88 10.83 -9.20 -17.17
C VAL A 88 11.38 -9.05 -15.75
N ALA A 89 12.69 -9.26 -15.61
CA ALA A 89 13.32 -9.16 -14.30
C ALA A 89 13.23 -7.74 -13.74
N ALA A 90 13.49 -6.74 -14.58
CA ALA A 90 13.44 -5.34 -14.13
C ALA A 90 12.03 -4.94 -13.73
N VAL A 91 11.05 -5.31 -14.56
CA VAL A 91 9.65 -4.97 -14.27
C VAL A 91 9.17 -5.65 -12.98
N ASN A 92 9.47 -6.92 -12.84
CA ASN A 92 9.04 -7.65 -11.65
C ASN A 92 9.71 -7.12 -10.39
N GLU A 93 10.97 -6.73 -10.49
CA GLU A 93 11.67 -6.18 -9.34
C GLU A 93 11.09 -4.82 -8.96
N ALA A 94 10.74 -3.99 -9.94
CA ALA A 94 10.10 -2.71 -9.66
C ALA A 94 8.74 -2.92 -9.00
N LEU A 95 7.98 -3.89 -9.47
CA LEU A 95 6.69 -4.21 -8.88
C LEU A 95 6.85 -4.70 -7.44
N ARG A 96 7.88 -5.50 -7.19
CA ARG A 96 8.14 -5.96 -5.82
C ARG A 96 8.52 -4.80 -4.92
N ALA A 97 9.27 -3.84 -5.43
CA ALA A 97 9.63 -2.66 -4.64
C ALA A 97 8.39 -1.87 -4.26
N ALA A 98 7.47 -1.71 -5.19
CA ALA A 98 6.21 -1.01 -4.92
C ALA A 98 5.40 -1.75 -3.87
N GLU A 99 5.31 -3.06 -4.01
CA GLU A 99 4.57 -3.88 -3.08
C GLU A 99 5.18 -3.87 -1.69
N ASN A 100 6.51 -3.96 -1.61
CA ASN A 100 7.20 -3.94 -0.33
C ASN A 100 7.03 -2.60 0.38
N ASP A 101 7.07 -1.50 -0.36
CA ASP A 101 6.90 -0.18 0.24
C ASP A 101 5.48 -0.02 0.77
N MET A 102 4.49 -0.49 0.02
CA MET A 102 3.11 -0.43 0.48
C MET A 102 2.93 -1.28 1.74
N SER A 103 3.48 -2.47 1.74
CA SER A 103 3.38 -3.37 2.87
C SER A 103 4.06 -2.78 4.11
N SER A 104 5.25 -2.23 3.95
CA SER A 104 5.96 -1.58 5.04
C SER A 104 5.20 -0.39 5.59
N SER A 105 4.64 0.40 4.71
CA SER A 105 3.90 1.58 5.13
C SER A 105 2.65 1.20 5.90
N MET A 106 1.98 0.14 5.45
CA MET A 106 0.80 -0.34 6.17
C MET A 106 1.18 -0.88 7.53
N GLN A 107 2.31 -1.57 7.63
CA GLN A 107 2.77 -2.07 8.91
C GLN A 107 3.10 -0.93 9.88
N LYS A 108 3.69 0.13 9.38
CA LYS A 108 3.99 1.27 10.21
C LYS A 108 2.71 1.90 10.74
N LEU A 109 1.70 1.98 9.91
CA LEU A 109 0.45 2.57 10.31
C LEU A 109 -0.22 1.71 11.37
N THR A 110 -0.30 0.40 11.16
CA THR A 110 -0.92 -0.47 12.14
C THR A 110 -0.07 -0.62 13.39
N GLY A 111 1.25 -0.54 13.24
CA GLY A 111 2.14 -0.56 14.39
C GLY A 111 1.89 0.63 15.29
N GLY A 112 1.53 1.77 14.71
CA GLY A 112 1.20 2.94 15.50
C GLY A 112 -0.01 2.73 16.35
N LEU A 113 -0.82 1.73 16.05
CA LEU A 113 -1.96 1.43 16.86
C LEU A 113 -1.61 0.50 18.01
N ASN A 114 -0.33 0.19 18.11
CA ASN A 114 0.11 -0.63 19.22
C ASN A 114 -0.52 -2.01 19.21
N LEU A 115 -0.75 -2.54 18.04
CA LEU A 115 -1.32 -3.86 17.96
C LEU A 115 -0.38 -4.92 18.50
N GLY A 116 0.91 -4.67 18.38
CA GLY A 116 1.87 -5.60 18.90
C GLY A 116 1.74 -5.79 20.39
N GLY A 117 1.31 -4.78 21.08
CA GLY A 117 1.13 -4.89 22.51
C GLY A 117 0.00 -5.77 22.91
N LEU A 118 -0.87 -6.09 21.98
CA LEU A 118 -1.98 -6.96 22.31
C LEU A 118 -1.62 -8.41 22.27
N PHE A 119 -0.48 -8.74 21.74
CA PHE A 119 -0.04 -10.14 21.66
C PHE A 119 1.19 -10.42 22.54
#